data_595c45a978cf7ccf035872bdb81d9729
#
_entry.id   595c45a978cf7ccf035872bdb81d9729
#
_cell.length_a   1.000
_cell.length_b   1.000
_cell.length_c   1.000
_cell.angle_alpha   90.00
_cell.angle_beta   90.00
_cell.angle_gamma   90.00
#
_symmetry.space_group_name_H-M   'P 1'
#
loop_
_entity.id
_entity.type
_entity.pdbx_description
1 polymer ?
#
loop_
_entity_poly.entity_id
_entity_poly.type
_entity_poly.pdbx_seq_one_letter_code
_entity_poly.pdbx_strand_id
1 'polypeptide(L)'
;VKISRLLLASVLLFVAGTVLQLIWPLAQPASYHHFADQRSLGPLHNAADVLSNVVILIAGVLCLRWVRRHASNQPAQFPGMVVAAFGLLFTAFGSAYYHMAPNDATLVWDRLPMTIVFAGILAMLWTSWSAQRVGWAQMLIMVVVSPATVGYWLVFNSLWPYAILQFGGLMLIVGMTLTRKVDGVIAWTLVIVFYGVAKIFESLDWQIWELTHHVIAGHALKHVSSGLAGASMILVANAAPRCVAGIAPGRPGGIGHSGTPR
;
A
#
# COMPACT_ATOMS: atom_id res chain seq x y z
N VAL A 1 -3.85 3.52 -17.40
CA VAL A 1 -5.21 2.92 -17.25
C VAL A 1 -6.24 3.85 -17.82
N LYS A 2 -7.21 3.34 -18.61
CA LYS A 2 -8.38 4.14 -19.01
C LYS A 2 -9.27 4.37 -17.77
N ILE A 3 -9.74 5.60 -17.57
CA ILE A 3 -10.63 5.97 -16.44
C ILE A 3 -11.86 5.05 -16.38
N SER A 4 -12.47 4.72 -17.52
CA SER A 4 -13.63 3.83 -17.60
C SER A 4 -13.36 2.43 -17.04
N ARG A 5 -12.16 1.87 -17.27
CA ARG A 5 -11.76 0.57 -16.70
C ARG A 5 -11.55 0.64 -15.19
N LEU A 6 -11.01 1.74 -14.71
CA LEU A 6 -10.81 1.95 -13.28
C LEU A 6 -12.15 2.10 -12.55
N LEU A 7 -13.09 2.87 -13.11
CA LEU A 7 -14.46 2.99 -12.58
C LEU A 7 -15.18 1.64 -12.59
N LEU A 8 -15.07 0.88 -13.69
CA LEU A 8 -15.65 -0.48 -13.74
C LEU A 8 -15.05 -1.38 -12.66
N ALA A 9 -13.72 -1.39 -12.49
CA ALA A 9 -13.07 -2.17 -11.43
C ALA A 9 -13.55 -1.74 -10.03
N SER A 10 -13.77 -0.44 -9.81
CA SER A 10 -14.30 0.09 -8.56
C SER A 10 -15.73 -0.40 -8.29
N VAL A 11 -16.60 -0.37 -9.31
CA VAL A 11 -17.96 -0.91 -9.18
C VAL A 11 -17.92 -2.42 -8.89
N LEU A 12 -17.09 -3.17 -9.62
CA LEU A 12 -16.95 -4.62 -9.40
C LEU A 12 -16.43 -4.95 -7.99
N LEU A 13 -15.55 -4.13 -7.42
CA LEU A 13 -15.08 -4.29 -6.04
C LEU A 13 -16.23 -4.28 -5.03
N PHE A 14 -17.11 -3.26 -5.12
CA PHE A 14 -18.24 -3.15 -4.20
C PHE A 14 -19.35 -4.17 -4.48
N VAL A 15 -19.63 -4.46 -5.74
CA VAL A 15 -20.59 -5.51 -6.13
C VAL A 15 -20.12 -6.87 -5.62
N ALA A 16 -18.86 -7.24 -5.85
CA ALA A 16 -18.29 -8.49 -5.34
C ALA A 16 -18.32 -8.53 -3.80
N GLY A 17 -17.96 -7.44 -3.14
CA GLY A 17 -18.03 -7.34 -1.69
C GLY A 17 -19.44 -7.51 -1.15
N THR A 18 -20.46 -6.93 -1.81
CA THR A 18 -21.87 -7.09 -1.43
C THR A 18 -22.34 -8.53 -1.63
N VAL A 19 -22.03 -9.14 -2.79
CA VAL A 19 -22.40 -10.54 -3.07
C VAL A 19 -21.76 -11.48 -2.07
N LEU A 20 -20.47 -11.30 -1.76
CA LEU A 20 -19.76 -12.12 -0.77
C LEU A 20 -20.35 -11.93 0.62
N GLN A 21 -20.77 -10.72 1.00
CA GLN A 21 -21.43 -10.48 2.29
C GLN A 21 -22.76 -11.22 2.43
N LEU A 22 -23.53 -11.36 1.35
CA LEU A 22 -24.78 -12.11 1.35
C LEU A 22 -24.57 -13.63 1.50
N ILE A 23 -23.46 -14.17 0.95
CA ILE A 23 -23.13 -15.59 0.95
C ILE A 23 -22.33 -15.97 2.20
N TRP A 24 -21.38 -15.12 2.58
CA TRP A 24 -20.42 -15.36 3.65
C TRP A 24 -20.15 -14.06 4.43
N PRO A 25 -20.97 -13.74 5.42
CA PRO A 25 -20.80 -12.49 6.18
C PRO A 25 -19.41 -12.37 6.83
N LEU A 26 -18.76 -11.22 6.62
CA LEU A 26 -17.47 -10.89 7.20
C LEU A 26 -17.57 -9.56 7.95
N ALA A 27 -17.96 -9.66 9.22
CA ALA A 27 -18.03 -8.53 10.14
C ALA A 27 -16.70 -8.34 10.89
N GLN A 28 -16.54 -7.16 11.51
CA GLN A 28 -15.42 -6.90 12.42
C GLN A 28 -15.58 -7.72 13.71
N PRO A 29 -14.63 -8.62 14.04
CA PRO A 29 -14.69 -9.35 15.32
C PRO A 29 -14.38 -8.39 16.48
N ALA A 30 -15.16 -8.46 17.56
CA ALA A 30 -14.90 -7.68 18.78
C ALA A 30 -13.53 -8.03 19.41
N SER A 31 -13.08 -9.27 19.27
CA SER A 31 -11.77 -9.73 19.75
C SER A 31 -10.57 -9.07 19.03
N TYR A 32 -10.80 -8.41 17.90
CA TYR A 32 -9.74 -7.74 17.14
C TYR A 32 -9.03 -6.61 17.92
N HIS A 33 -9.70 -6.07 18.94
CA HIS A 33 -9.17 -5.00 19.79
C HIS A 33 -8.37 -5.51 20.99
N HIS A 34 -8.26 -6.82 21.18
CA HIS A 34 -7.55 -7.44 22.31
C HIS A 34 -6.11 -7.79 21.90
N PHE A 35 -5.18 -6.90 22.21
CA PHE A 35 -3.75 -7.11 21.96
C PHE A 35 -3.09 -7.90 23.09
N ALA A 36 -2.00 -8.63 22.76
CA ALA A 36 -1.27 -9.42 23.74
C ALA A 36 -0.49 -8.54 24.73
N ASP A 37 0.18 -7.48 24.23
CA ASP A 37 0.90 -6.51 25.08
C ASP A 37 0.02 -5.30 25.40
N GLN A 38 -0.55 -5.29 26.60
CA GLN A 38 -1.39 -4.17 27.08
C GLN A 38 -0.64 -3.28 28.10
N ARG A 39 0.68 -3.39 28.18
CA ARG A 39 1.48 -2.58 29.11
C ARG A 39 1.39 -1.10 28.78
N SER A 40 1.27 -0.29 29.83
CA SER A 40 1.21 1.15 29.73
C SER A 40 2.54 1.79 30.11
N LEU A 41 2.90 2.90 29.46
CA LEU A 41 4.02 3.77 29.83
C LEU A 41 3.44 5.13 30.22
N GLY A 42 3.24 5.35 31.52
CA GLY A 42 2.50 6.52 32.00
C GLY A 42 1.08 6.56 31.47
N PRO A 43 0.62 7.64 30.82
CA PRO A 43 -0.72 7.74 30.25
C PRO A 43 -0.88 7.00 28.91
N LEU A 44 0.20 6.43 28.36
CA LEU A 44 0.20 5.77 27.07
C LEU A 44 -0.17 4.30 27.23
N HIS A 45 -1.42 3.94 26.92
CA HIS A 45 -1.87 2.54 26.90
C HIS A 45 -1.33 1.81 25.66
N ASN A 46 -1.16 0.47 25.75
CA ASN A 46 -0.58 -0.37 24.71
C ASN A 46 0.71 0.24 24.12
N ALA A 47 1.62 0.66 25.02
CA ALA A 47 2.75 1.52 24.68
C ALA A 47 3.65 0.95 23.60
N ALA A 48 3.88 -0.37 23.59
CA ALA A 48 4.69 -1.02 22.56
C ALA A 48 4.05 -0.90 21.17
N ASP A 49 2.73 -1.11 21.06
CA ASP A 49 2.00 -0.99 19.79
C ASP A 49 1.93 0.46 19.32
N VAL A 50 1.74 1.41 20.22
CA VAL A 50 1.78 2.84 19.86
C VAL A 50 3.16 3.26 19.38
N LEU A 51 4.22 2.95 20.13
CA LEU A 51 5.59 3.39 19.84
C LEU A 51 6.18 2.70 18.60
N SER A 52 5.82 1.45 18.35
CA SER A 52 6.31 0.72 17.15
C SER A 52 5.88 1.36 15.82
N ASN A 53 4.83 2.19 15.82
CA ASN A 53 4.43 2.99 14.65
C ASN A 53 5.49 4.00 14.19
N VAL A 54 6.50 4.29 15.00
CA VAL A 54 7.64 5.13 14.61
C VAL A 54 8.37 4.57 13.38
N VAL A 55 8.39 3.24 13.20
CA VAL A 55 9.02 2.63 12.02
C VAL A 55 8.21 2.91 10.74
N ILE A 56 6.88 2.91 10.83
CA ILE A 56 5.99 3.32 9.72
C ILE A 56 6.19 4.82 9.44
N LEU A 57 6.30 5.65 10.46
CA LEU A 57 6.59 7.07 10.32
C LEU A 57 7.91 7.31 9.59
N ILE A 58 8.98 6.61 10.00
CA ILE A 58 10.30 6.70 9.34
C ILE A 58 10.18 6.30 7.87
N ALA A 59 9.49 5.21 7.56
CA ALA A 59 9.26 4.79 6.17
C ALA A 59 8.54 5.88 5.36
N GLY A 60 7.48 6.48 5.91
CA GLY A 60 6.76 7.59 5.29
C GLY A 60 7.65 8.81 5.04
N VAL A 61 8.49 9.18 6.00
CA VAL A 61 9.46 10.29 5.87
C VAL A 61 10.51 9.98 4.79
N LEU A 62 11.02 8.76 4.73
CA LEU A 62 11.99 8.34 3.70
C LEU A 62 11.34 8.39 2.29
N CYS A 63 10.11 7.90 2.15
CA CYS A 63 9.34 8.00 0.91
C CYS A 63 9.09 9.46 0.52
N LEU A 64 8.74 10.34 1.47
CA LEU A 64 8.57 11.77 1.22
C LEU A 64 9.87 12.46 0.82
N ARG A 65 11.02 12.06 1.41
CA ARG A 65 12.35 12.53 0.96
C ARG A 65 12.62 12.13 -0.50
N TRP A 66 12.27 10.90 -0.86
CA TRP A 66 12.37 10.45 -2.26
C TRP A 66 11.50 11.33 -3.17
N VAL A 67 10.23 11.57 -2.81
CA VAL A 67 9.30 12.45 -3.54
C VAL A 67 9.91 13.85 -3.74
N ARG A 68 10.43 14.47 -2.68
CA ARG A 68 11.06 15.80 -2.75
C ARG A 68 12.25 15.83 -3.71
N ARG A 69 13.10 14.79 -3.68
CA ARG A 69 14.28 14.69 -4.57
C ARG A 69 13.90 14.52 -6.05
N HIS A 70 12.74 13.96 -6.33
CA HIS A 70 12.27 13.69 -7.69
C HIS A 70 11.15 14.64 -8.16
N ALA A 71 10.88 15.71 -7.41
CA ALA A 71 9.79 16.65 -7.73
C ALA A 71 9.98 17.36 -9.09
N SER A 72 11.22 17.59 -9.53
CA SER A 72 11.52 18.25 -10.80
C SER A 72 11.39 17.32 -12.01
N ASN A 73 11.81 16.05 -11.89
CA ASN A 73 11.85 15.10 -13.01
C ASN A 73 10.66 14.12 -13.03
N GLN A 74 9.94 14.00 -11.92
CA GLN A 74 8.74 13.20 -11.75
C GLN A 74 8.73 11.87 -12.54
N PRO A 75 9.55 10.88 -12.18
CA PRO A 75 9.59 9.59 -12.87
C PRO A 75 8.23 8.90 -12.87
N ALA A 76 8.06 7.86 -13.66
CA ALA A 76 6.76 7.20 -13.85
C ALA A 76 6.11 6.74 -12.52
N GLN A 77 6.90 6.34 -11.53
CA GLN A 77 6.45 5.92 -10.20
C GLN A 77 6.01 7.09 -9.28
N PHE A 78 6.27 8.35 -9.69
CA PHE A 78 6.10 9.52 -8.84
C PHE A 78 4.69 9.67 -8.24
N PRO A 79 3.57 9.58 -8.99
CA PRO A 79 2.24 9.76 -8.43
C PRO A 79 1.90 8.70 -7.37
N GLY A 80 2.22 7.43 -7.64
CA GLY A 80 2.01 6.33 -6.69
C GLY A 80 2.83 6.51 -5.41
N MET A 81 4.10 6.93 -5.54
CA MET A 81 4.97 7.17 -4.39
C MET A 81 4.49 8.37 -3.55
N VAL A 82 4.01 9.45 -4.17
CA VAL A 82 3.42 10.59 -3.44
C VAL A 82 2.28 10.11 -2.55
N VAL A 83 1.33 9.39 -3.14
CA VAL A 83 0.15 8.90 -2.41
C VAL A 83 0.54 7.91 -1.30
N ALA A 84 1.46 6.97 -1.59
CA ALA A 84 1.94 6.02 -0.61
C ALA A 84 2.71 6.69 0.55
N ALA A 85 3.53 7.69 0.28
CA ALA A 85 4.27 8.43 1.31
C ALA A 85 3.33 9.13 2.30
N PHE A 86 2.33 9.86 1.80
CA PHE A 86 1.32 10.48 2.67
C PHE A 86 0.47 9.43 3.40
N GLY A 87 0.08 8.34 2.71
CA GLY A 87 -0.62 7.23 3.33
C GLY A 87 0.15 6.66 4.53
N LEU A 88 1.46 6.40 4.39
CA LEU A 88 2.32 5.90 5.47
C LEU A 88 2.41 6.90 6.64
N LEU A 89 2.59 8.18 6.36
CA LEU A 89 2.63 9.22 7.40
C LEU A 89 1.34 9.23 8.21
N PHE A 90 0.19 9.26 7.53
CA PHE A 90 -1.11 9.25 8.20
C PHE A 90 -1.40 7.91 8.90
N THR A 91 -0.94 6.77 8.34
CA THR A 91 -1.06 5.46 9.00
C THR A 91 -0.31 5.46 10.32
N ALA A 92 0.91 6.01 10.38
CA ALA A 92 1.69 6.05 11.62
C ALA A 92 0.94 6.76 12.76
N PHE A 93 0.28 7.89 12.47
CA PHE A 93 -0.50 8.62 13.47
C PHE A 93 -1.86 7.97 13.75
N GLY A 94 -2.56 7.53 12.71
CA GLY A 94 -3.88 6.91 12.83
C GLY A 94 -3.82 5.59 13.59
N SER A 95 -2.80 4.77 13.32
CA SER A 95 -2.55 3.52 14.03
C SER A 95 -2.14 3.75 15.48
N ALA A 96 -1.24 4.71 15.74
CA ALA A 96 -0.89 5.10 17.11
C ALA A 96 -2.13 5.56 17.90
N TYR A 97 -3.00 6.38 17.29
CA TYR A 97 -4.24 6.83 17.90
C TYR A 97 -5.20 5.65 18.20
N TYR A 98 -5.34 4.71 17.27
CA TYR A 98 -6.14 3.51 17.48
C TYR A 98 -5.64 2.70 18.67
N HIS A 99 -4.33 2.47 18.79
CA HIS A 99 -3.76 1.66 19.87
C HIS A 99 -3.83 2.34 21.26
N MET A 100 -3.97 3.66 21.33
CA MET A 100 -4.21 4.34 22.62
C MET A 100 -5.58 4.02 23.22
N ALA A 101 -6.60 3.76 22.40
CA ALA A 101 -7.96 3.46 22.84
C ALA A 101 -8.67 2.53 21.82
N PRO A 102 -8.33 1.22 21.79
CA PRO A 102 -8.79 0.30 20.75
C PRO A 102 -10.31 0.08 20.78
N ASN A 103 -10.97 0.45 19.68
CA ASN A 103 -12.38 0.20 19.40
C ASN A 103 -12.66 0.46 17.90
N ASP A 104 -13.86 0.16 17.41
CA ASP A 104 -14.22 0.33 16.01
C ASP A 104 -14.12 1.80 15.53
N ALA A 105 -14.46 2.76 16.38
CA ALA A 105 -14.40 4.18 16.00
C ALA A 105 -12.95 4.66 15.80
N THR A 106 -12.03 4.24 16.65
CA THR A 106 -10.61 4.57 16.52
C THR A 106 -9.92 3.73 15.43
N LEU A 107 -10.39 2.50 15.17
CA LEU A 107 -9.89 1.63 14.11
C LEU A 107 -10.10 2.23 12.69
N VAL A 108 -11.09 3.10 12.53
CA VAL A 108 -11.28 3.86 11.28
C VAL A 108 -10.02 4.66 10.93
N TRP A 109 -9.40 5.29 11.90
CA TRP A 109 -8.21 6.13 11.72
C TRP A 109 -6.95 5.33 11.42
N ASP A 110 -6.88 4.07 11.83
CA ASP A 110 -5.84 3.14 11.43
C ASP A 110 -6.03 2.68 9.98
N ARG A 111 -7.24 2.18 9.65
CA ARG A 111 -7.52 1.56 8.35
C ARG A 111 -7.58 2.54 7.19
N LEU A 112 -8.18 3.70 7.41
CA LEU A 112 -8.44 4.67 6.34
C LEU A 112 -7.14 5.10 5.64
N PRO A 113 -6.06 5.54 6.32
CA PRO A 113 -4.81 5.88 5.66
C PRO A 113 -4.09 4.65 5.08
N MET A 114 -4.26 3.45 5.65
CA MET A 114 -3.72 2.21 5.05
C MET A 114 -4.29 1.98 3.64
N THR A 115 -5.57 2.29 3.41
CA THR A 115 -6.16 2.17 2.06
C THR A 115 -5.54 3.15 1.07
N ILE A 116 -5.09 4.32 1.53
CA ILE A 116 -4.34 5.29 0.71
C ILE A 116 -2.97 4.71 0.33
N VAL A 117 -2.28 4.02 1.27
CA VAL A 117 -1.05 3.29 0.94
C VAL A 117 -1.32 2.24 -0.14
N PHE A 118 -2.41 1.46 -0.03
CA PHE A 118 -2.77 0.44 -1.03
C PHE A 118 -3.03 1.07 -2.41
N ALA A 119 -3.71 2.23 -2.47
CA ALA A 119 -3.90 2.97 -3.72
C ALA A 119 -2.56 3.35 -4.38
N GLY A 120 -1.61 3.87 -3.59
CA GLY A 120 -0.27 4.21 -4.06
C GLY A 120 0.50 2.99 -4.57
N ILE A 121 0.50 1.89 -3.80
CA ILE A 121 1.17 0.63 -4.16
C ILE A 121 0.59 0.04 -5.45
N LEU A 122 -0.72 0.00 -5.61
CA LEU A 122 -1.37 -0.53 -6.81
C LEU A 122 -1.07 0.32 -8.05
N ALA A 123 -0.96 1.65 -7.90
CA ALA A 123 -0.50 2.53 -8.97
C ALA A 123 0.96 2.27 -9.36
N MET A 124 1.83 2.03 -8.36
CA MET A 124 3.23 1.67 -8.61
C MET A 124 3.34 0.28 -9.26
N LEU A 125 2.52 -0.69 -8.85
CA LEU A 125 2.45 -2.02 -9.48
C LEU A 125 2.04 -1.92 -10.95
N TRP A 126 0.99 -1.13 -11.24
CA TRP A 126 0.56 -0.87 -12.61
C TRP A 126 1.70 -0.31 -13.46
N THR A 127 2.42 0.69 -12.93
CA THR A 127 3.54 1.32 -13.64
C THR A 127 4.68 0.34 -13.89
N SER A 128 5.03 -0.50 -12.88
CA SER A 128 6.06 -1.53 -13.00
C SER A 128 5.71 -2.63 -14.01
N TRP A 129 4.40 -2.88 -14.21
CA TRP A 129 3.94 -3.89 -15.16
C TRP A 129 3.80 -3.35 -16.58
N SER A 130 3.19 -2.18 -16.73
CA SER A 130 2.77 -1.66 -18.04
C SER A 130 3.75 -0.65 -18.63
N ALA A 131 4.75 -0.23 -17.87
CA ALA A 131 5.63 0.92 -18.16
C ALA A 131 4.87 2.24 -18.42
N GLN A 132 3.57 2.29 -18.06
CA GLN A 132 2.71 3.46 -18.22
C GLN A 132 2.49 4.15 -16.87
N ARG A 133 2.74 5.44 -16.83
CA ARG A 133 2.45 6.27 -15.65
C ARG A 133 0.94 6.31 -15.37
N VAL A 134 0.57 6.17 -14.11
CA VAL A 134 -0.78 6.49 -13.63
C VAL A 134 -0.88 8.02 -13.49
N GLY A 135 -1.87 8.63 -14.17
CA GLY A 135 -2.08 10.07 -14.10
C GLY A 135 -2.78 10.51 -12.81
N TRP A 136 -2.76 11.80 -12.52
CA TRP A 136 -3.36 12.34 -11.29
C TRP A 136 -4.87 12.14 -11.22
N ALA A 137 -5.59 12.17 -12.36
CA ALA A 137 -7.03 11.88 -12.39
C ALA A 137 -7.34 10.44 -11.97
N GLN A 138 -6.54 9.46 -12.43
CA GLN A 138 -6.65 8.07 -12.00
C GLN A 138 -6.29 7.91 -10.51
N MET A 139 -5.23 8.61 -10.05
CA MET A 139 -4.86 8.61 -8.64
C MET A 139 -5.98 9.15 -7.75
N LEU A 140 -6.64 10.22 -8.16
CA LEU A 140 -7.78 10.77 -7.43
C LEU A 140 -8.90 9.74 -7.26
N ILE A 141 -9.26 9.02 -8.33
CA ILE A 141 -10.24 7.93 -8.26
C ILE A 141 -9.80 6.86 -7.27
N MET A 142 -8.54 6.42 -7.33
CA MET A 142 -8.02 5.39 -6.42
C MET A 142 -8.03 5.86 -4.96
N VAL A 143 -7.64 7.11 -4.70
CA VAL A 143 -7.64 7.72 -3.36
C VAL A 143 -9.04 7.94 -2.80
N VAL A 144 -10.07 8.07 -3.63
CA VAL A 144 -11.47 8.14 -3.19
C VAL A 144 -12.05 6.74 -2.97
N VAL A 145 -11.86 5.84 -3.93
CA VAL A 145 -12.44 4.48 -3.91
C VAL A 145 -11.85 3.63 -2.80
N SER A 146 -10.53 3.72 -2.56
CA SER A 146 -9.88 2.87 -1.56
C SER A 146 -10.38 3.18 -0.13
N PRO A 147 -10.42 4.43 0.35
CA PRO A 147 -11.04 4.76 1.64
C PRO A 147 -12.55 4.48 1.71
N ALA A 148 -13.27 4.54 0.58
CA ALA A 148 -14.68 4.18 0.54
C ALA A 148 -14.94 2.72 0.97
N THR A 149 -13.95 1.81 0.90
CA THR A 149 -14.05 0.45 1.44
C THR A 149 -14.16 0.43 2.96
N VAL A 150 -13.53 1.38 3.65
CA VAL A 150 -13.69 1.58 5.11
C VAL A 150 -15.06 2.18 5.41
N GLY A 151 -15.51 3.17 4.62
CA GLY A 151 -16.87 3.72 4.71
C GLY A 151 -17.95 2.65 4.51
N TYR A 152 -17.74 1.74 3.57
CA TYR A 152 -18.64 0.59 3.36
C TYR A 152 -18.72 -0.31 4.60
N TRP A 153 -17.58 -0.62 5.24
CA TRP A 153 -17.58 -1.36 6.51
C TRP A 153 -18.40 -0.65 7.59
N LEU A 154 -18.24 0.66 7.75
CA LEU A 154 -18.97 1.42 8.75
C LEU A 154 -20.49 1.41 8.55
N VAL A 155 -20.95 1.44 7.29
CA VAL A 155 -22.39 1.49 6.96
C VAL A 155 -23.02 0.09 6.97
N PHE A 156 -22.33 -0.91 6.43
CA PHE A 156 -22.88 -2.24 6.17
C PHE A 156 -22.31 -3.33 7.07
N ASN A 157 -21.41 -2.98 8.00
CA ASN A 157 -20.68 -3.92 8.86
C ASN A 157 -20.06 -5.09 8.08
N SER A 158 -19.50 -4.77 6.89
CA SER A 158 -18.89 -5.74 5.98
C SER A 158 -17.48 -5.35 5.63
N LEU A 159 -16.53 -6.22 5.91
CA LEU A 159 -15.11 -6.04 5.59
C LEU A 159 -14.74 -6.50 4.17
N TRP A 160 -15.66 -7.08 3.39
CA TRP A 160 -15.31 -7.68 2.10
C TRP A 160 -14.67 -6.72 1.12
N PRO A 161 -15.16 -5.49 0.85
CA PRO A 161 -14.49 -4.58 -0.06
C PRO A 161 -13.08 -4.21 0.42
N TYR A 162 -12.89 -4.02 1.72
CA TYR A 162 -11.58 -3.76 2.31
C TYR A 162 -10.64 -4.98 2.19
N ALA A 163 -11.14 -6.18 2.47
CA ALA A 163 -10.38 -7.43 2.34
C ALA A 163 -9.97 -7.72 0.89
N ILE A 164 -10.87 -7.48 -0.08
CA ILE A 164 -10.54 -7.61 -1.51
C ILE A 164 -9.47 -6.60 -1.91
N LEU A 165 -9.57 -5.35 -1.47
CA LEU A 165 -8.55 -4.33 -1.74
C LEU A 165 -7.19 -4.76 -1.18
N GLN A 166 -7.13 -5.19 0.07
CA GLN A 166 -5.90 -5.56 0.77
C GLN A 166 -5.32 -6.88 0.26
N PHE A 167 -6.07 -7.96 0.33
CA PHE A 167 -5.58 -9.30 0.00
C PHE A 167 -5.60 -9.56 -1.50
N GLY A 168 -6.60 -9.07 -2.23
CA GLY A 168 -6.61 -9.11 -3.69
C GLY A 168 -5.46 -8.30 -4.29
N GLY A 169 -5.18 -7.12 -3.73
CA GLY A 169 -4.01 -6.33 -4.10
C GLY A 169 -2.69 -7.09 -3.84
N LEU A 170 -2.54 -7.71 -2.66
CA LEU A 170 -1.38 -8.54 -2.35
C LEU A 170 -1.23 -9.72 -3.33
N MET A 171 -2.31 -10.43 -3.64
CA MET A 171 -2.31 -11.54 -4.59
C MET A 171 -1.87 -11.09 -6.00
N LEU A 172 -2.29 -9.90 -6.43
CA LEU A 172 -1.83 -9.32 -7.70
C LEU A 172 -0.32 -9.05 -7.67
N ILE A 173 0.19 -8.44 -6.59
CA ILE A 173 1.63 -8.17 -6.43
C ILE A 173 2.41 -9.49 -6.47
N VAL A 174 2.00 -10.50 -5.72
CA VAL A 174 2.63 -11.83 -5.68
C VAL A 174 2.62 -12.46 -7.08
N GLY A 175 1.45 -12.55 -7.72
CA GLY A 175 1.31 -13.17 -9.03
C GLY A 175 2.14 -12.49 -10.12
N MET A 176 2.17 -11.16 -10.14
CA MET A 176 2.97 -10.40 -11.10
C MET A 176 4.47 -10.50 -10.84
N THR A 177 4.88 -10.59 -9.57
CA THR A 177 6.30 -10.74 -9.18
C THR A 177 6.81 -12.13 -9.50
N LEU A 178 6.06 -13.19 -9.14
CA LEU A 178 6.42 -14.58 -9.42
C LEU A 178 6.50 -14.86 -10.93
N THR A 179 5.59 -14.29 -11.71
CA THR A 179 5.62 -14.40 -13.18
C THR A 179 6.61 -13.45 -13.84
N ARG A 180 7.38 -12.70 -13.06
CA ARG A 180 8.36 -11.70 -13.52
C ARG A 180 7.80 -10.69 -14.52
N LYS A 181 6.53 -10.32 -14.35
CA LYS A 181 5.84 -9.35 -15.22
C LYS A 181 6.00 -7.90 -14.78
N VAL A 182 6.77 -7.65 -13.72
CA VAL A 182 7.02 -6.32 -13.17
C VAL A 182 8.49 -5.96 -13.25
N ASP A 183 8.80 -4.67 -13.39
CA ASP A 183 10.14 -4.16 -13.19
C ASP A 183 10.46 -4.14 -11.69
N GLY A 184 11.72 -4.39 -11.34
CA GLY A 184 12.13 -4.40 -9.93
C GLY A 184 11.65 -5.61 -9.14
N VAL A 185 11.67 -6.82 -9.72
CA VAL A 185 11.24 -8.08 -9.08
C VAL A 185 11.79 -8.23 -7.67
N ILE A 186 13.09 -7.94 -7.43
CA ILE A 186 13.69 -8.04 -6.09
C ILE A 186 13.05 -7.05 -5.12
N ALA A 187 12.80 -5.81 -5.55
CA ALA A 187 12.17 -4.79 -4.72
C ALA A 187 10.72 -5.18 -4.35
N TRP A 188 9.96 -5.69 -5.31
CA TRP A 188 8.61 -6.23 -5.05
C TRP A 188 8.64 -7.45 -4.12
N THR A 189 9.63 -8.33 -4.27
CA THR A 189 9.82 -9.47 -3.35
C THR A 189 10.03 -8.98 -1.91
N LEU A 190 10.82 -7.93 -1.68
CA LEU A 190 11.00 -7.35 -0.35
C LEU A 190 9.69 -6.79 0.22
N VAL A 191 8.90 -6.09 -0.58
CA VAL A 191 7.55 -5.62 -0.17
C VAL A 191 6.68 -6.80 0.25
N ILE A 192 6.62 -7.86 -0.56
CA ILE A 192 5.85 -9.08 -0.28
C ILE A 192 6.32 -9.76 1.01
N VAL A 193 7.62 -9.96 1.15
CA VAL A 193 8.21 -10.67 2.32
C VAL A 193 7.92 -9.90 3.59
N PHE A 194 8.24 -8.60 3.65
CA PHE A 194 8.01 -7.81 4.86
C PHE A 194 6.53 -7.68 5.19
N TYR A 195 5.66 -7.50 4.19
CA TYR A 195 4.23 -7.42 4.43
C TYR A 195 3.63 -8.78 4.84
N GLY A 196 4.09 -9.86 4.23
CA GLY A 196 3.72 -11.24 4.62
C GLY A 196 4.15 -11.56 6.05
N VAL A 197 5.39 -11.21 6.42
CA VAL A 197 5.90 -11.35 7.78
C VAL A 197 5.07 -10.50 8.77
N ALA A 198 4.68 -9.28 8.39
CA ALA A 198 3.78 -8.46 9.21
C ALA A 198 2.45 -9.17 9.48
N LYS A 199 1.86 -9.83 8.47
CA LYS A 199 0.60 -10.58 8.65
C LYS A 199 0.78 -11.84 9.50
N ILE A 200 1.93 -12.49 9.43
CA ILE A 200 2.28 -13.61 10.31
C ILE A 200 2.39 -13.12 11.76
N PHE A 201 3.10 -12.03 12.01
CA PHE A 201 3.24 -11.46 13.34
C PHE A 201 1.90 -10.99 13.92
N GLU A 202 1.04 -10.38 13.10
CA GLU A 202 -0.33 -10.01 13.51
C GLU A 202 -1.15 -11.24 13.93
N SER A 203 -1.06 -12.33 13.17
CA SER A 203 -1.82 -13.55 13.42
C SER A 203 -1.31 -14.34 14.63
N LEU A 204 -0.01 -14.21 14.94
CA LEU A 204 0.66 -14.91 16.03
C LEU A 204 0.95 -13.98 17.22
N ASP A 205 0.19 -12.90 17.40
CA ASP A 205 0.43 -11.88 18.43
C ASP A 205 0.65 -12.49 19.81
N TRP A 206 -0.32 -13.27 20.27
CA TRP A 206 -0.29 -13.95 21.57
C TRP A 206 0.80 -15.02 21.69
N GLN A 207 1.01 -15.83 20.64
CA GLN A 207 2.03 -16.87 20.63
C GLN A 207 3.45 -16.29 20.73
N ILE A 208 3.69 -15.17 20.06
CA ILE A 208 4.98 -14.46 20.13
C ILE A 208 5.17 -13.86 21.53
N TRP A 209 4.12 -13.30 22.11
CA TRP A 209 4.13 -12.76 23.46
C TRP A 209 4.56 -13.80 24.49
N GLU A 210 3.96 -14.99 24.45
CA GLU A 210 4.34 -16.11 25.31
C GLU A 210 5.75 -16.62 25.02
N LEU A 211 6.10 -16.80 23.74
CA LEU A 211 7.40 -17.30 23.31
C LEU A 211 8.56 -16.38 23.76
N THR A 212 8.31 -15.08 23.78
CA THR A 212 9.30 -14.07 24.20
C THR A 212 9.28 -13.81 25.70
N HIS A 213 8.59 -14.62 26.48
CA HIS A 213 8.40 -14.44 27.93
C HIS A 213 7.90 -13.01 28.28
N HIS A 214 6.91 -12.53 27.53
CA HIS A 214 6.26 -11.23 27.70
C HIS A 214 7.21 -10.02 27.47
N VAL A 215 8.23 -10.20 26.61
CA VAL A 215 9.15 -9.10 26.26
C VAL A 215 8.59 -8.27 25.10
N ILE A 216 8.13 -8.94 24.00
CA ILE A 216 7.58 -8.27 22.84
C ILE A 216 6.42 -9.10 22.26
N ALA A 217 5.36 -8.42 21.84
CA ALA A 217 4.21 -9.02 21.17
C ALA A 217 4.33 -8.99 19.65
N GLY A 218 3.61 -9.88 18.97
CA GLY A 218 3.63 -9.95 17.52
C GLY A 218 3.08 -8.67 16.88
N HIS A 219 2.14 -8.00 17.52
CA HIS A 219 1.53 -6.79 16.98
C HIS A 219 2.53 -5.64 16.83
N ALA A 220 3.40 -5.41 17.81
CA ALA A 220 4.49 -4.44 17.69
C ALA A 220 5.47 -4.81 16.56
N LEU A 221 5.81 -6.09 16.39
CA LEU A 221 6.65 -6.59 15.29
C LEU A 221 5.97 -6.44 13.91
N LYS A 222 4.64 -6.55 13.85
CA LYS A 222 3.84 -6.23 12.65
C LYS A 222 4.10 -4.81 12.17
N HIS A 223 4.10 -3.82 13.06
CA HIS A 223 4.35 -2.42 12.70
C HIS A 223 5.76 -2.23 12.15
N VAL A 224 6.76 -2.85 12.78
CA VAL A 224 8.14 -2.83 12.30
C VAL A 224 8.23 -3.40 10.88
N SER A 225 7.67 -4.58 10.67
CA SER A 225 7.69 -5.25 9.35
C SER A 225 6.89 -4.48 8.30
N SER A 226 5.75 -3.88 8.67
CA SER A 226 4.96 -3.02 7.76
C SER A 226 5.74 -1.76 7.36
N GLY A 227 6.48 -1.14 8.29
CA GLY A 227 7.35 -0.01 7.99
C GLY A 227 8.49 -0.40 7.03
N LEU A 228 9.10 -1.59 7.20
CA LEU A 228 10.12 -2.10 6.27
C LEU A 228 9.53 -2.37 4.88
N ALA A 229 8.31 -2.91 4.78
CA ALA A 229 7.60 -3.05 3.52
C ALA A 229 7.40 -1.67 2.84
N GLY A 230 6.96 -0.67 3.62
CA GLY A 230 6.81 0.71 3.16
C GLY A 230 8.13 1.31 2.65
N ALA A 231 9.22 1.16 3.39
CA ALA A 231 10.54 1.64 2.98
C ALA A 231 11.05 0.96 1.70
N SER A 232 10.73 -0.33 1.50
CA SER A 232 11.09 -1.10 0.30
C SER A 232 10.46 -0.53 -0.99
N MET A 233 9.39 0.25 -0.91
CA MET A 233 8.79 0.93 -2.07
C MET A 233 9.75 1.92 -2.73
N ILE A 234 10.75 2.45 -2.01
CA ILE A 234 11.80 3.30 -2.58
C ILE A 234 12.62 2.52 -3.61
N LEU A 235 12.89 1.24 -3.34
CA LEU A 235 13.61 0.38 -4.27
C LEU A 235 12.76 0.09 -5.53
N VAL A 236 11.44 -0.09 -5.36
CA VAL A 236 10.50 -0.22 -6.49
C VAL A 236 10.50 1.05 -7.33
N ALA A 237 10.45 2.21 -6.69
CA ALA A 237 10.42 3.50 -7.39
C ALA A 237 11.72 3.81 -8.15
N ASN A 238 12.84 3.27 -7.68
CA ASN A 238 14.14 3.42 -8.34
C ASN A 238 14.41 2.34 -9.41
N ALA A 239 13.57 1.30 -9.50
CA ALA A 239 13.71 0.30 -10.55
C ALA A 239 13.40 0.93 -11.92
N ALA A 240 14.31 0.78 -12.87
CA ALA A 240 14.12 1.29 -14.21
C ALA A 240 12.92 0.60 -14.88
N PRO A 241 12.01 1.35 -15.54
CA PRO A 241 10.97 0.72 -16.33
C PRO A 241 11.59 -0.14 -17.43
N ARG A 242 11.01 -1.30 -17.71
CA ARG A 242 11.43 -2.12 -18.85
C ARG A 242 11.26 -1.27 -20.11
N CYS A 243 12.36 -1.00 -20.83
CA CYS A 243 12.26 -0.47 -22.17
C CYS A 243 11.42 -1.45 -23.00
N VAL A 244 10.25 -1.02 -23.45
CA VAL A 244 9.52 -1.75 -24.48
C VAL A 244 10.42 -1.71 -25.71
N ALA A 245 11.12 -2.82 -25.99
CA ALA A 245 11.92 -2.98 -27.18
C ALA A 245 11.00 -2.77 -28.39
N GLY A 246 11.06 -1.61 -29.06
CA GLY A 246 10.28 -1.37 -30.25
C GLY A 246 9.98 0.08 -30.61
N ILE A 247 10.21 1.07 -29.75
CA ILE A 247 10.09 2.47 -30.16
C ILE A 247 11.48 3.10 -30.14
N ALA A 248 12.22 2.90 -31.23
CA ALA A 248 13.39 3.73 -31.51
C ALA A 248 12.93 5.19 -31.57
N PRO A 249 13.59 6.15 -30.88
CA PRO A 249 13.33 7.57 -31.11
C PRO A 249 13.56 7.85 -32.58
N GLY A 250 12.50 8.34 -33.26
CA GLY A 250 12.57 8.70 -34.67
C GLY A 250 13.81 9.59 -34.92
N ARG A 251 14.71 9.15 -35.79
CA ARG A 251 15.80 9.99 -36.27
C ARG A 251 15.19 11.28 -36.79
N PRO A 252 15.67 12.47 -36.40
CA PRO A 252 15.27 13.70 -37.05
C PRO A 252 15.61 13.57 -38.53
N GLY A 253 14.62 13.77 -39.38
CA GLY A 253 14.75 13.64 -40.82
C GLY A 253 15.90 14.48 -41.32
N GLY A 254 16.89 13.83 -41.94
CA GLY A 254 17.92 14.48 -42.69
C GLY A 254 17.29 15.28 -43.82
N ILE A 255 17.45 16.58 -43.77
CA ILE A 255 17.15 17.50 -44.89
C ILE A 255 18.07 17.10 -46.01
N GLY A 256 17.52 16.45 -47.06
CA GLY A 256 18.24 16.14 -48.28
C GLY A 256 18.56 17.45 -49.03
N HIS A 257 19.83 17.82 -49.10
CA HIS A 257 20.32 18.78 -50.06
C HIS A 257 20.33 18.12 -51.45
N SER A 258 19.36 18.51 -52.27
CA SER A 258 19.39 18.30 -53.71
C SER A 258 20.43 19.21 -54.33
N GLY A 259 21.62 18.69 -54.65
CA GLY A 259 22.61 19.32 -55.50
C GLY A 259 22.25 19.05 -56.97
N THR A 260 21.93 20.07 -57.72
CA THR A 260 21.79 20.04 -59.17
C THR A 260 23.16 19.90 -59.86
N PRO A 261 23.24 19.23 -61.02
CA PRO A 261 24.49 19.01 -61.74
C PRO A 261 24.82 20.19 -62.68
N ARG A 262 26.09 20.47 -62.83
CA ARG A 262 26.72 20.95 -64.04
C ARG A 262 28.01 20.18 -64.30
#